data_d0267a254b7f012f7bae596df9026e84
#
_entry.id   d0267a254b7f012f7bae596df9026e84
#
_cell.length_a   1.000
_cell.length_b   1.000
_cell.length_c   1.000
_cell.angle_alpha   90.00
_cell.angle_beta   90.00
_cell.angle_gamma   90.00
#
_symmetry.space_group_name_H-M   'P 1'
#
loop_
_entity.id
_entity.type
_entity.pdbx_description
1 polymer ?
#
loop_
_entity_poly.entity_id
_entity_poly.type
_entity_poly.pdbx_seq_one_letter_code
_entity_poly.pdbx_strand_id
1 'polypeptide(L)'
;MPPGKVLLDFMRQMSYNGSIIYRRTSGARKESLFMQTVIANKTFDEERSLYAIQDAEVVRCTFAGPADGESVLKECRNVHVKDCTFSLRYPLWHAKGYELTGSSMDELTRAPIWYAEHGIIDHSRINGIKCLRECDDTQILHSEIHSPEFGWRCRGVKIADTELESEYLFFESRDMDISDLRMKGKYSFQYTQNVSIRSSNLDTKDAFWHSENVTVTDSVVKGEYLGWFSNGLTLINCDIIGTQPLCYCKNLKLINCRMEGTDLSFEYSDVEADVQGHILSVKNPRSGRIIADSVGEIIREDAVMDCTGEVILRDSAR
;
A
#
# COMPACT_ATOMS: atom_id res chain seq x y z
N MET A 1 -38.80 32.03 -32.58
CA MET A 1 -38.04 30.76 -32.73
C MET A 1 -36.68 30.95 -32.12
N PRO A 2 -36.27 30.20 -31.10
CA PRO A 2 -34.98 30.36 -30.47
C PRO A 2 -33.90 29.57 -31.25
N PRO A 3 -32.63 30.02 -31.33
CA PRO A 3 -31.53 29.33 -31.94
C PRO A 3 -30.84 28.42 -30.90
N GLY A 4 -31.02 27.14 -31.03
CA GLY A 4 -30.44 26.20 -30.07
C GLY A 4 -30.53 24.76 -30.50
N LYS A 5 -30.03 24.41 -31.70
CA LYS A 5 -29.99 22.99 -32.10
C LYS A 5 -29.00 22.68 -33.23
N VAL A 6 -27.81 23.23 -33.24
CA VAL A 6 -26.79 22.90 -34.26
C VAL A 6 -25.38 22.69 -33.63
N LEU A 7 -25.28 22.27 -32.40
CA LEU A 7 -23.93 22.10 -31.79
C LEU A 7 -23.68 20.73 -31.18
N LEU A 8 -24.40 19.69 -31.58
CA LEU A 8 -24.22 18.35 -30.97
C LEU A 8 -23.67 17.26 -31.90
N ASP A 9 -23.38 17.51 -33.15
CA ASP A 9 -22.97 16.49 -34.11
C ASP A 9 -21.52 16.56 -34.62
N PHE A 10 -20.65 17.34 -33.97
CA PHE A 10 -19.24 17.45 -34.41
C PHE A 10 -18.23 16.67 -33.56
N MET A 11 -18.65 15.76 -32.68
CA MET A 11 -17.76 15.07 -31.72
C MET A 11 -17.67 13.56 -31.94
N ARG A 12 -17.68 13.07 -33.16
CA ARG A 12 -17.38 11.66 -33.46
C ARG A 12 -16.63 11.49 -34.78
N GLN A 13 -15.39 11.93 -34.79
CA GLN A 13 -14.44 11.41 -35.76
C GLN A 13 -13.08 11.29 -35.10
N MET A 14 -12.82 10.10 -34.54
CA MET A 14 -11.46 9.71 -34.15
C MET A 14 -10.68 9.41 -35.42
N SER A 15 -9.72 10.22 -35.77
CA SER A 15 -8.76 9.85 -36.82
C SER A 15 -7.68 8.94 -36.24
N TYR A 16 -7.48 7.81 -36.85
CA TYR A 16 -6.60 6.71 -36.48
C TYR A 16 -5.11 6.93 -36.83
N ASN A 17 -4.63 8.13 -36.98
CA ASN A 17 -3.24 8.38 -37.34
C ASN A 17 -2.60 9.37 -36.37
N GLY A 18 -1.86 8.84 -35.42
CA GLY A 18 -0.79 9.42 -34.57
C GLY A 18 -0.69 10.95 -34.40
N SER A 19 -1.78 11.68 -34.42
CA SER A 19 -1.81 13.13 -34.34
C SER A 19 -2.08 13.60 -32.90
N ILE A 20 -1.50 14.72 -32.50
CA ILE A 20 -1.86 15.40 -31.26
C ILE A 20 -3.26 15.98 -31.44
N ILE A 21 -4.22 15.55 -30.61
CA ILE A 21 -5.60 16.02 -30.67
C ILE A 21 -5.90 16.83 -29.41
N TYR A 22 -6.48 18.00 -29.55
CA TYR A 22 -6.90 18.83 -28.43
C TYR A 22 -8.39 18.61 -28.13
N ARG A 23 -8.73 18.24 -26.91
CA ARG A 23 -10.10 17.98 -26.47
C ARG A 23 -10.62 19.12 -25.61
N ARG A 24 -11.88 19.47 -25.80
CA ARG A 24 -12.57 20.49 -25.02
C ARG A 24 -13.35 19.82 -23.89
N THR A 25 -13.09 20.17 -22.62
CA THR A 25 -13.88 19.72 -21.47
C THR A 25 -14.80 20.84 -20.97
N SER A 26 -16.09 20.56 -20.80
CA SER A 26 -17.06 21.51 -20.22
C SER A 26 -17.42 21.10 -18.80
N GLY A 27 -17.09 21.92 -17.82
CA GLY A 27 -17.52 21.77 -16.42
C GLY A 27 -18.22 23.06 -15.93
N ALA A 28 -19.36 22.91 -15.31
CA ALA A 28 -20.18 24.02 -14.83
C ALA A 28 -19.55 24.75 -13.65
N ARG A 29 -18.70 25.71 -13.92
CA ARG A 29 -18.37 26.92 -13.14
C ARG A 29 -17.22 27.65 -13.83
N LYS A 30 -17.53 28.78 -14.50
CA LYS A 30 -16.61 29.59 -15.31
C LYS A 30 -15.83 28.79 -16.35
N GLU A 31 -16.34 28.75 -17.56
CA GLU A 31 -15.68 28.14 -18.72
C GLU A 31 -14.34 28.84 -19.01
N SER A 32 -13.25 28.29 -18.43
CA SER A 32 -11.95 28.43 -19.07
C SER A 32 -11.82 27.23 -20.00
N LEU A 33 -11.67 27.51 -21.26
CA LEU A 33 -11.35 26.50 -22.28
C LEU A 33 -9.93 25.99 -22.04
N PHE A 34 -9.78 24.97 -21.20
CA PHE A 34 -8.52 24.22 -21.13
C PHE A 34 -8.48 23.24 -22.30
N MET A 35 -7.62 23.44 -23.22
CA MET A 35 -7.32 22.47 -24.26
C MET A 35 -6.35 21.43 -23.64
N GLN A 36 -6.84 20.22 -23.38
CA GLN A 36 -6.01 19.12 -22.92
C GLN A 36 -5.24 18.53 -24.11
N THR A 37 -3.93 18.40 -23.94
CA THR A 37 -3.08 17.74 -24.96
C THR A 37 -3.34 16.24 -24.92
N VAL A 38 -3.71 15.63 -26.05
CA VAL A 38 -3.89 14.17 -26.18
C VAL A 38 -2.76 13.58 -26.99
N ILE A 39 -2.05 12.61 -26.42
CA ILE A 39 -0.98 11.84 -27.06
C ILE A 39 -1.44 10.39 -27.09
N ALA A 40 -1.62 9.83 -28.28
CA ALA A 40 -2.20 8.50 -28.38
C ALA A 40 -1.50 7.61 -29.42
N ASN A 41 -1.47 6.30 -29.12
CA ASN A 41 -1.00 5.25 -30.02
C ASN A 41 0.44 5.49 -30.54
N LYS A 42 1.34 5.92 -29.67
CA LYS A 42 2.74 6.19 -29.99
C LYS A 42 3.68 5.26 -29.25
N THR A 43 4.84 5.03 -29.85
CA THR A 43 5.98 4.39 -29.21
C THR A 43 7.07 5.43 -28.98
N PHE A 44 7.65 5.42 -27.78
CA PHE A 44 8.72 6.29 -27.37
C PHE A 44 9.89 5.45 -26.86
N ASP A 45 11.09 5.72 -27.33
CA ASP A 45 12.34 5.08 -26.91
C ASP A 45 13.43 6.07 -26.51
N GLU A 46 13.14 7.37 -26.63
CA GLU A 46 14.08 8.42 -26.27
C GLU A 46 14.00 8.77 -24.78
N GLU A 47 15.11 9.20 -24.20
CA GLU A 47 15.15 9.77 -22.86
C GLU A 47 14.26 11.01 -22.78
N ARG A 48 13.44 11.09 -21.73
CA ARG A 48 12.59 12.24 -21.41
C ARG A 48 11.62 12.66 -22.52
N SER A 49 11.11 11.74 -23.30
CA SER A 49 10.22 12.00 -24.45
C SER A 49 9.04 12.95 -24.15
N LEU A 50 8.47 12.86 -22.95
CA LEU A 50 7.34 13.69 -22.50
C LEU A 50 7.69 14.44 -21.18
N TYR A 51 8.93 14.84 -21.04
CA TYR A 51 9.43 15.55 -19.86
C TYR A 51 8.65 16.83 -19.60
N ALA A 52 8.27 17.06 -18.35
CA ALA A 52 7.55 18.22 -17.85
C ALA A 52 6.24 18.55 -18.61
N ILE A 53 5.64 17.56 -19.28
CA ILE A 53 4.33 17.75 -19.91
C ILE A 53 3.27 18.09 -18.87
N GLN A 54 2.31 18.94 -19.22
CA GLN A 54 1.25 19.39 -18.34
C GLN A 54 -0.12 19.27 -19.02
N ASP A 55 -1.17 19.05 -18.20
CA ASP A 55 -2.57 19.01 -18.63
C ASP A 55 -2.77 18.11 -19.86
N ALA A 56 -2.30 16.85 -19.75
CA ALA A 56 -2.24 15.94 -20.89
C ALA A 56 -2.92 14.60 -20.58
N GLU A 57 -3.45 13.99 -21.65
CA GLU A 57 -3.92 12.62 -21.68
C GLU A 57 -2.99 11.78 -22.57
N VAL A 58 -2.39 10.71 -22.03
CA VAL A 58 -1.47 9.79 -22.73
C VAL A 58 -2.15 8.45 -22.82
N VAL A 59 -2.52 8.02 -24.02
CA VAL A 59 -3.41 6.87 -24.22
C VAL A 59 -2.79 5.84 -25.16
N ARG A 60 -2.78 4.57 -24.74
CA ARG A 60 -2.29 3.44 -25.53
C ARG A 60 -0.92 3.70 -26.14
N CYS A 61 -0.02 4.26 -25.35
CA CYS A 61 1.37 4.48 -25.73
C CYS A 61 2.26 3.38 -25.18
N THR A 62 3.35 3.12 -25.88
CA THR A 62 4.40 2.20 -25.46
C THR A 62 5.68 2.98 -25.19
N PHE A 63 6.22 2.81 -24.01
CA PHE A 63 7.49 3.41 -23.58
C PHE A 63 8.51 2.28 -23.44
N ALA A 64 9.22 1.99 -24.53
CA ALA A 64 10.16 0.89 -24.64
C ALA A 64 11.20 1.18 -25.71
N GLY A 65 12.42 0.66 -25.54
CA GLY A 65 13.45 0.80 -26.56
C GLY A 65 14.81 0.31 -26.11
N PRO A 66 15.75 0.16 -27.04
CA PRO A 66 17.09 -0.34 -26.74
C PRO A 66 18.00 0.70 -26.06
N ALA A 67 17.63 1.95 -26.11
CA ALA A 67 18.37 3.03 -25.47
C ALA A 67 17.92 3.28 -24.01
N ASP A 68 18.63 4.13 -23.33
CA ASP A 68 18.31 4.59 -21.97
C ASP A 68 17.09 5.52 -21.96
N GLY A 69 15.98 5.11 -22.59
CA GLY A 69 14.72 5.85 -22.66
C GLY A 69 14.07 6.07 -21.31
N GLU A 70 14.83 6.57 -20.35
CA GLU A 70 14.39 6.79 -18.99
C GLU A 70 13.68 8.14 -18.81
N SER A 71 12.98 8.24 -17.68
CA SER A 71 12.40 9.52 -17.24
C SER A 71 11.35 10.10 -18.19
N VAL A 72 10.60 9.28 -18.88
CA VAL A 72 9.68 9.70 -19.96
C VAL A 72 8.66 10.76 -19.54
N LEU A 73 8.06 10.62 -18.36
CA LEU A 73 7.07 11.55 -17.79
C LEU A 73 7.60 12.27 -16.54
N LYS A 74 8.92 12.34 -16.38
CA LYS A 74 9.52 13.04 -15.25
C LYS A 74 9.05 14.48 -15.19
N GLU A 75 8.70 14.94 -13.97
CA GLU A 75 8.21 16.30 -13.68
C GLU A 75 6.88 16.67 -14.38
N CYS A 76 6.12 15.70 -14.86
CA CYS A 76 4.80 15.95 -15.43
C CYS A 76 3.82 16.49 -14.37
N ARG A 77 2.79 17.21 -14.83
CA ARG A 77 1.74 17.77 -13.97
C ARG A 77 0.37 17.54 -14.57
N ASN A 78 -0.59 17.07 -13.75
CA ASN A 78 -1.97 16.84 -14.17
C ASN A 78 -2.04 16.00 -15.45
N VAL A 79 -1.49 14.77 -15.37
CA VAL A 79 -1.37 13.87 -16.54
C VAL A 79 -2.15 12.58 -16.28
N HIS A 80 -3.04 12.24 -17.22
CA HIS A 80 -3.77 10.97 -17.22
C HIS A 80 -3.10 9.98 -18.20
N VAL A 81 -2.57 8.89 -17.68
CA VAL A 81 -1.89 7.83 -18.43
C VAL A 81 -2.80 6.62 -18.48
N LYS A 82 -3.31 6.28 -19.67
CA LYS A 82 -4.31 5.25 -19.83
C LYS A 82 -3.91 4.18 -20.84
N ASP A 83 -4.06 2.90 -20.43
CA ASP A 83 -3.80 1.74 -21.29
C ASP A 83 -2.38 1.75 -21.90
N CYS A 84 -1.38 2.22 -21.14
CA CYS A 84 0.00 2.35 -21.59
C CYS A 84 0.90 1.23 -21.05
N THR A 85 2.01 0.96 -21.75
CA THR A 85 3.02 0.00 -21.32
C THR A 85 4.38 0.66 -21.14
N PHE A 86 5.09 0.29 -20.05
CA PHE A 86 6.39 0.84 -19.72
C PHE A 86 7.42 -0.28 -19.56
N SER A 87 8.54 -0.13 -20.25
CA SER A 87 9.74 -0.97 -20.15
C SER A 87 11.00 -0.13 -19.97
N LEU A 88 10.86 1.09 -19.43
CA LEU A 88 11.93 2.08 -19.27
C LEU A 88 12.02 2.56 -17.84
N ARG A 89 13.21 2.96 -17.36
CA ARG A 89 13.47 3.37 -15.98
C ARG A 89 12.87 4.74 -15.65
N TYR A 90 12.47 4.93 -14.39
CA TYR A 90 12.14 6.23 -13.78
C TYR A 90 10.99 7.02 -14.44
N PRO A 91 9.90 6.38 -14.91
CA PRO A 91 8.92 7.08 -15.75
C PRO A 91 8.26 8.29 -15.08
N LEU A 92 7.91 8.23 -13.79
CA LEU A 92 7.08 9.23 -13.11
C LEU A 92 7.81 9.90 -11.93
N TRP A 93 9.09 10.21 -12.09
CA TRP A 93 9.83 10.92 -11.06
C TRP A 93 9.37 12.39 -10.96
N HIS A 94 9.15 12.87 -9.73
CA HIS A 94 8.66 14.22 -9.43
C HIS A 94 7.34 14.58 -10.13
N ALA A 95 6.52 13.58 -10.49
CA ALA A 95 5.20 13.81 -11.08
C ALA A 95 4.24 14.41 -10.02
N LYS A 96 3.37 15.34 -10.44
CA LYS A 96 2.37 15.94 -9.55
C LYS A 96 0.98 15.87 -10.17
N GLY A 97 0.05 15.22 -9.49
CA GLY A 97 -1.30 15.00 -10.03
C GLY A 97 -1.24 14.09 -11.24
N TYR A 98 -0.84 12.83 -11.05
CA TYR A 98 -0.84 11.84 -12.12
C TYR A 98 -1.92 10.78 -11.86
N GLU A 99 -2.48 10.24 -12.94
CA GLU A 99 -3.38 9.10 -12.91
C GLU A 99 -2.88 8.04 -13.87
N LEU A 100 -2.62 6.83 -13.36
CA LEU A 100 -2.18 5.68 -14.12
C LEU A 100 -3.31 4.65 -14.12
N THR A 101 -4.02 4.48 -15.24
CA THR A 101 -5.18 3.59 -15.34
C THR A 101 -5.00 2.55 -16.42
N GLY A 102 -5.31 1.27 -16.11
CA GLY A 102 -5.25 0.17 -17.08
C GLY A 102 -3.88 -0.05 -17.68
N SER A 103 -2.83 0.40 -17.02
CA SER A 103 -1.48 0.45 -17.57
C SER A 103 -0.57 -0.62 -16.96
N SER A 104 0.53 -0.94 -17.64
CA SER A 104 1.48 -1.92 -17.14
C SER A 104 2.92 -1.42 -17.13
N MET A 105 3.66 -1.86 -16.11
CA MET A 105 5.12 -1.68 -15.97
C MET A 105 5.75 -3.05 -15.83
N ASP A 106 6.75 -3.37 -16.63
CA ASP A 106 7.48 -4.64 -16.56
C ASP A 106 8.73 -4.54 -15.66
N GLU A 107 9.51 -5.60 -15.57
CA GLU A 107 10.70 -5.70 -14.73
C GLU A 107 11.84 -4.73 -15.14
N LEU A 108 11.81 -4.20 -16.35
CA LEU A 108 12.78 -3.22 -16.83
C LEU A 108 12.46 -1.81 -16.29
N THR A 109 11.23 -1.61 -15.82
CA THR A 109 10.80 -0.33 -15.23
C THR A 109 11.29 -0.24 -13.77
N ARG A 110 12.52 0.24 -13.56
CA ARG A 110 13.09 0.43 -12.22
C ARG A 110 12.70 1.77 -11.62
N ALA A 111 12.51 1.79 -10.29
CA ALA A 111 12.20 2.99 -9.53
C ALA A 111 11.12 3.86 -10.22
N PRO A 112 9.95 3.27 -10.51
CA PRO A 112 8.99 3.90 -11.41
C PRO A 112 8.47 5.25 -10.94
N ILE A 113 8.18 5.38 -9.65
CA ILE A 113 7.44 6.52 -9.10
C ILE A 113 8.15 7.00 -7.84
N TRP A 114 9.02 7.99 -7.98
CA TRP A 114 9.77 8.57 -6.86
C TRP A 114 9.51 10.07 -6.75
N TYR A 115 9.37 10.55 -5.51
CA TYR A 115 9.17 11.98 -5.20
C TYR A 115 7.91 12.55 -5.85
N ALA A 116 6.89 11.71 -6.07
CA ALA A 116 5.65 12.11 -6.73
C ALA A 116 4.56 12.48 -5.72
N GLU A 117 3.64 13.32 -6.13
CA GLU A 117 2.56 13.83 -5.29
C GLU A 117 1.20 13.70 -5.97
N HIS A 118 0.15 13.41 -5.19
CA HIS A 118 -1.25 13.34 -5.63
C HIS A 118 -1.46 12.36 -6.78
N GLY A 119 -1.05 11.11 -6.58
CA GLY A 119 -1.12 10.05 -7.56
C GLY A 119 -2.35 9.16 -7.43
N ILE A 120 -2.82 8.64 -8.55
CA ILE A 120 -3.80 7.55 -8.60
C ILE A 120 -3.24 6.44 -9.49
N ILE A 121 -3.24 5.22 -8.98
CA ILE A 121 -2.90 4.00 -9.71
C ILE A 121 -4.14 3.11 -9.64
N ASP A 122 -4.78 2.88 -10.78
CA ASP A 122 -6.02 2.12 -10.82
C ASP A 122 -6.03 1.08 -11.94
N HIS A 123 -6.55 -0.12 -11.68
CA HIS A 123 -6.61 -1.22 -12.63
C HIS A 123 -5.29 -1.46 -13.38
N SER A 124 -4.15 -1.34 -12.68
CA SER A 124 -2.82 -1.37 -13.28
C SER A 124 -1.98 -2.52 -12.75
N ARG A 125 -1.00 -2.95 -13.54
CA ARG A 125 -0.05 -4.00 -13.19
C ARG A 125 1.37 -3.46 -13.15
N ILE A 126 2.04 -3.58 -12.00
CA ILE A 126 3.39 -3.05 -11.81
C ILE A 126 4.34 -4.16 -11.36
N ASN A 127 5.32 -4.49 -12.19
CA ASN A 127 6.38 -5.44 -11.88
C ASN A 127 7.77 -4.78 -11.69
N GLY A 128 7.82 -3.47 -11.59
CA GLY A 128 9.08 -2.72 -11.46
C GLY A 128 9.59 -2.63 -10.03
N ILE A 129 10.87 -2.93 -9.82
CA ILE A 129 11.50 -2.87 -8.49
C ILE A 129 11.59 -1.43 -7.95
N LYS A 130 11.54 -1.28 -6.61
CA LYS A 130 11.65 0.03 -5.92
C LYS A 130 10.58 1.02 -6.34
N CYS A 131 9.38 0.52 -6.59
CA CYS A 131 8.25 1.36 -6.93
C CYS A 131 7.75 2.11 -5.68
N LEU A 132 7.35 3.35 -5.87
CA LEU A 132 6.79 4.24 -4.87
C LEU A 132 7.76 4.54 -3.72
N ARG A 133 8.54 5.60 -3.85
CA ARG A 133 9.46 6.05 -2.80
C ARG A 133 9.35 7.56 -2.60
N GLU A 134 9.28 7.97 -1.33
CA GLU A 134 9.18 9.38 -0.93
C GLU A 134 8.04 10.11 -1.67
N CYS A 135 6.88 9.44 -1.76
CA CYS A 135 5.68 9.95 -2.43
C CYS A 135 4.65 10.41 -1.39
N ASP A 136 3.89 11.44 -1.75
CA ASP A 136 2.83 11.98 -0.93
C ASP A 136 1.46 11.81 -1.60
N ASP A 137 0.43 11.42 -0.82
CA ASP A 137 -0.97 11.34 -1.24
C ASP A 137 -1.17 10.52 -2.52
N THR A 138 -0.91 9.22 -2.40
CA THR A 138 -1.06 8.26 -3.50
C THR A 138 -2.19 7.27 -3.21
N GLN A 139 -3.09 7.06 -4.16
CA GLN A 139 -4.14 6.06 -4.10
C GLN A 139 -3.82 4.90 -5.04
N ILE A 140 -3.98 3.67 -4.57
CA ILE A 140 -3.74 2.45 -5.32
C ILE A 140 -4.99 1.58 -5.21
N LEU A 141 -5.63 1.35 -6.35
CA LEU A 141 -6.95 0.73 -6.40
C LEU A 141 -6.94 -0.41 -7.43
N HIS A 142 -7.62 -1.51 -7.14
CA HIS A 142 -7.90 -2.62 -8.07
C HIS A 142 -6.67 -3.05 -8.89
N SER A 143 -5.50 -3.08 -8.29
CA SER A 143 -4.22 -3.24 -8.99
C SER A 143 -3.44 -4.47 -8.54
N GLU A 144 -2.52 -4.92 -9.38
CA GLU A 144 -1.58 -6.00 -9.09
C GLU A 144 -0.15 -5.45 -9.08
N ILE A 145 0.56 -5.62 -7.97
CA ILE A 145 1.89 -5.04 -7.78
C ILE A 145 2.87 -6.11 -7.32
N HIS A 146 3.94 -6.28 -8.07
CA HIS A 146 5.09 -7.08 -7.66
C HIS A 146 6.34 -6.19 -7.69
N SER A 147 6.72 -5.70 -6.52
CA SER A 147 7.80 -4.71 -6.43
C SER A 147 8.59 -4.85 -5.14
N PRO A 148 9.75 -5.48 -5.14
CA PRO A 148 10.67 -5.40 -4.01
C PRO A 148 10.97 -3.96 -3.61
N GLU A 149 11.04 -3.68 -2.29
CA GLU A 149 11.23 -2.34 -1.73
C GLU A 149 10.13 -1.34 -2.14
N PHE A 150 8.86 -1.72 -1.96
CA PHE A 150 7.71 -0.89 -2.32
C PHE A 150 7.32 0.08 -1.19
N GLY A 151 7.03 1.33 -1.56
CA GLY A 151 6.38 2.30 -0.68
C GLY A 151 7.25 2.84 0.46
N TRP A 152 8.56 3.04 0.23
CA TRP A 152 9.45 3.54 1.27
C TRP A 152 9.32 5.05 1.50
N ARG A 153 9.21 5.46 2.77
CA ARG A 153 9.12 6.86 3.21
C ARG A 153 7.98 7.63 2.54
N CYS A 154 6.87 6.94 2.29
CA CYS A 154 5.68 7.54 1.71
C CYS A 154 4.77 8.09 2.80
N ARG A 155 3.90 9.04 2.43
CA ARG A 155 2.90 9.61 3.31
C ARG A 155 1.54 9.70 2.61
N GLY A 156 0.46 9.43 3.37
CA GLY A 156 -0.89 9.60 2.86
C GLY A 156 -1.29 8.55 1.81
N VAL A 157 -0.75 7.32 1.91
CA VAL A 157 -1.06 6.25 0.94
C VAL A 157 -2.38 5.60 1.29
N LYS A 158 -3.24 5.46 0.28
CA LYS A 158 -4.49 4.70 0.37
C LYS A 158 -4.46 3.51 -0.57
N ILE A 159 -4.84 2.34 -0.07
CA ILE A 159 -4.92 1.11 -0.87
C ILE A 159 -6.31 0.49 -0.70
N ALA A 160 -6.90 0.06 -1.83
CA ALA A 160 -8.11 -0.75 -1.79
C ALA A 160 -8.12 -1.81 -2.91
N ASP A 161 -8.62 -3.01 -2.57
CA ASP A 161 -8.80 -4.14 -3.48
C ASP A 161 -7.57 -4.39 -4.39
N THR A 162 -6.44 -4.64 -3.76
CA THR A 162 -5.14 -4.73 -4.45
C THR A 162 -4.39 -6.00 -4.02
N GLU A 163 -3.71 -6.62 -4.98
CA GLU A 163 -2.73 -7.68 -4.72
C GLU A 163 -1.31 -7.10 -4.74
N LEU A 164 -0.52 -7.41 -3.69
CA LEU A 164 0.81 -6.83 -3.56
C LEU A 164 1.81 -7.86 -3.07
N GLU A 165 2.88 -8.08 -3.83
CA GLU A 165 4.03 -8.87 -3.40
C GLU A 165 5.26 -7.99 -3.29
N SER A 166 5.87 -7.96 -2.07
CA SER A 166 7.05 -7.13 -1.83
C SER A 166 7.88 -7.61 -0.65
N GLU A 167 9.18 -7.59 -0.77
CA GLU A 167 10.09 -7.51 0.40
C GLU A 167 10.24 -6.04 0.82
N TYR A 168 10.35 -5.76 2.12
CA TYR A 168 10.47 -4.40 2.67
C TYR A 168 9.35 -3.46 2.23
N LEU A 169 8.11 -3.88 2.50
CA LEU A 169 6.91 -3.10 2.19
C LEU A 169 6.72 -1.95 3.18
N PHE A 170 6.53 -0.73 2.66
CA PHE A 170 6.21 0.50 3.42
C PHE A 170 7.18 0.86 4.56
N PHE A 171 8.46 0.62 4.35
CA PHE A 171 9.48 1.00 5.33
C PHE A 171 9.49 2.52 5.61
N GLU A 172 9.46 2.92 6.89
CA GLU A 172 9.45 4.32 7.34
C GLU A 172 8.30 5.18 6.76
N SER A 173 7.15 4.59 6.44
CA SER A 173 6.00 5.29 5.86
C SER A 173 4.94 5.63 6.92
N ARG A 174 4.05 6.59 6.62
CA ARG A 174 3.07 7.06 7.60
C ARG A 174 1.76 7.52 6.99
N ASP A 175 0.75 7.65 7.87
CA ASP A 175 -0.56 8.21 7.55
C ASP A 175 -1.23 7.40 6.40
N MET A 176 -1.37 6.07 6.60
CA MET A 176 -1.87 5.15 5.57
C MET A 176 -3.23 4.58 5.94
N ASP A 177 -4.09 4.43 4.93
CA ASP A 177 -5.40 3.77 5.03
C ASP A 177 -5.49 2.64 3.99
N ILE A 178 -5.56 1.39 4.46
CA ILE A 178 -5.44 0.19 3.64
C ILE A 178 -6.67 -0.68 3.86
N SER A 179 -7.31 -1.12 2.79
CA SER A 179 -8.42 -2.06 2.83
C SER A 179 -8.34 -3.12 1.73
N ASP A 180 -8.88 -4.28 2.02
CA ASP A 180 -9.02 -5.37 1.06
C ASP A 180 -7.70 -5.70 0.34
N LEU A 181 -6.59 -5.61 1.08
CA LEU A 181 -5.25 -5.90 0.59
C LEU A 181 -4.96 -7.40 0.73
N ARG A 182 -4.54 -8.04 -0.35
CA ARG A 182 -3.92 -9.36 -0.35
C ARG A 182 -2.43 -9.18 -0.57
N MET A 183 -1.65 -9.33 0.50
CA MET A 183 -0.21 -9.14 0.41
C MET A 183 0.58 -10.40 0.75
N LYS A 184 1.73 -10.54 0.10
CA LYS A 184 2.74 -11.52 0.41
C LYS A 184 4.12 -10.87 0.44
N GLY A 185 4.91 -11.17 1.47
CA GLY A 185 6.25 -10.59 1.55
C GLY A 185 6.95 -10.79 2.88
N LYS A 186 7.90 -9.92 3.17
CA LYS A 186 8.67 -9.87 4.42
C LYS A 186 8.93 -8.42 4.82
N TYR A 187 9.31 -8.23 6.09
CA TYR A 187 9.76 -6.93 6.62
C TYR A 187 8.77 -5.80 6.34
N SER A 188 7.45 -6.13 6.48
CA SER A 188 6.38 -5.24 6.08
C SER A 188 6.01 -4.27 7.20
N PHE A 189 5.73 -3.02 6.85
CA PHE A 189 5.28 -1.97 7.77
C PHE A 189 6.24 -1.68 8.93
N GLN A 190 7.54 -1.89 8.73
CA GLN A 190 8.54 -1.56 9.76
C GLN A 190 8.74 -0.04 9.85
N TYR A 191 8.85 0.46 11.09
CA TYR A 191 9.02 1.90 11.39
C TYR A 191 7.89 2.78 10.84
N THR A 192 6.68 2.20 10.64
CA THR A 192 5.52 2.97 10.17
C THR A 192 4.80 3.69 11.30
N GLN A 193 4.04 4.73 10.96
CA GLN A 193 3.26 5.51 11.92
C GLN A 193 1.86 5.80 11.40
N ASN A 194 0.84 5.76 12.27
CA ASN A 194 -0.54 6.11 11.97
C ASN A 194 -1.09 5.30 10.78
N VAL A 195 -1.17 3.99 10.91
CA VAL A 195 -1.63 3.08 9.85
C VAL A 195 -2.93 2.41 10.26
N SER A 196 -3.92 2.44 9.38
CA SER A 196 -5.16 1.69 9.49
C SER A 196 -5.22 0.62 8.40
N ILE A 197 -5.43 -0.64 8.79
CA ILE A 197 -5.56 -1.78 7.87
C ILE A 197 -6.86 -2.49 8.21
N ARG A 198 -7.68 -2.81 7.19
CA ARG A 198 -8.93 -3.54 7.41
C ARG A 198 -9.21 -4.55 6.30
N SER A 199 -9.95 -5.61 6.64
CA SER A 199 -10.43 -6.65 5.71
C SER A 199 -9.32 -7.21 4.81
N SER A 200 -8.12 -7.42 5.38
CA SER A 200 -6.91 -7.71 4.61
C SER A 200 -6.30 -9.07 4.98
N ASN A 201 -5.55 -9.64 4.05
CA ASN A 201 -4.76 -10.84 4.27
C ASN A 201 -3.27 -10.51 4.13
N LEU A 202 -2.55 -10.55 5.24
CA LEU A 202 -1.13 -10.22 5.33
C LEU A 202 -0.32 -11.50 5.56
N ASP A 203 0.19 -12.12 4.49
CA ASP A 203 1.15 -13.24 4.56
C ASP A 203 2.57 -12.67 4.53
N THR A 204 3.16 -12.51 5.70
CA THR A 204 4.38 -11.74 5.87
C THR A 204 5.33 -12.36 6.90
N LYS A 205 6.45 -11.71 7.17
CA LYS A 205 7.39 -12.03 8.25
C LYS A 205 7.99 -10.72 8.77
N ASP A 206 8.31 -10.67 10.07
CA ASP A 206 8.92 -9.50 10.73
C ASP A 206 8.12 -8.20 10.50
N ALA A 207 6.77 -8.30 10.44
CA ALA A 207 5.92 -7.16 10.19
C ALA A 207 5.73 -6.28 11.43
N PHE A 208 5.48 -5.00 11.21
CA PHE A 208 5.18 -3.98 12.22
C PHE A 208 6.30 -3.71 13.23
N TRP A 209 7.54 -4.12 12.96
CA TRP A 209 8.65 -3.82 13.86
C TRP A 209 8.84 -2.32 14.03
N HIS A 210 8.96 -1.88 15.29
CA HIS A 210 9.09 -0.47 15.63
C HIS A 210 7.98 0.45 15.07
N SER A 211 6.81 -0.11 14.78
CA SER A 211 5.67 0.69 14.31
C SER A 211 5.00 1.46 15.46
N GLU A 212 4.34 2.56 15.14
CA GLU A 212 3.62 3.40 16.09
C GLU A 212 2.18 3.66 15.64
N ASN A 213 1.21 3.52 16.54
CA ASN A 213 -0.21 3.81 16.29
C ASN A 213 -0.75 3.06 15.05
N VAL A 214 -0.61 1.74 15.03
CA VAL A 214 -1.14 0.88 13.97
C VAL A 214 -2.39 0.18 14.45
N THR A 215 -3.45 0.21 13.65
CA THR A 215 -4.68 -0.54 13.90
C THR A 215 -4.96 -1.48 12.74
N VAL A 216 -5.15 -2.75 13.06
CA VAL A 216 -5.55 -3.80 12.09
C VAL A 216 -6.90 -4.36 12.52
N THR A 217 -7.86 -4.41 11.60
CA THR A 217 -9.23 -4.84 11.89
C THR A 217 -9.71 -5.86 10.87
N ASP A 218 -10.46 -6.88 11.33
CA ASP A 218 -11.13 -7.90 10.50
C ASP A 218 -10.18 -8.55 9.47
N SER A 219 -8.98 -8.92 9.91
CA SER A 219 -7.88 -9.29 9.02
C SER A 219 -7.15 -10.55 9.48
N VAL A 220 -6.47 -11.19 8.53
CA VAL A 220 -5.50 -12.26 8.83
C VAL A 220 -4.09 -11.69 8.81
N VAL A 221 -3.33 -11.91 9.87
CA VAL A 221 -1.92 -11.52 9.99
C VAL A 221 -1.09 -12.77 10.24
N LYS A 222 -0.43 -13.25 9.21
CA LYS A 222 0.34 -14.50 9.25
C LYS A 222 1.82 -14.23 9.05
N GLY A 223 2.63 -14.81 9.94
CA GLY A 223 4.09 -14.79 9.84
C GLY A 223 4.79 -14.88 11.19
N GLU A 224 6.11 -14.98 11.14
CA GLU A 224 6.98 -15.03 12.31
C GLU A 224 7.31 -13.63 12.81
N TYR A 225 7.55 -13.49 14.13
CA TYR A 225 8.08 -12.29 14.80
C TYR A 225 7.26 -11.01 14.56
N LEU A 226 5.94 -11.14 14.49
CA LEU A 226 5.02 -10.02 14.25
C LEU A 226 5.04 -9.00 15.39
N GLY A 227 5.04 -7.72 15.07
CA GLY A 227 4.82 -6.62 16.01
C GLY A 227 5.98 -6.26 16.93
N TRP A 228 7.15 -6.86 16.79
CA TRP A 228 8.25 -6.63 17.73
C TRP A 228 8.61 -5.15 17.87
N PHE A 229 8.76 -4.70 19.13
CA PHE A 229 9.08 -3.33 19.52
C PHE A 229 8.04 -2.27 19.07
N SER A 230 6.84 -2.68 18.67
CA SER A 230 5.77 -1.73 18.31
C SER A 230 5.25 -0.97 19.53
N ASN A 231 4.68 0.21 19.29
CA ASN A 231 4.04 1.02 20.31
C ASN A 231 2.63 1.44 19.85
N GLY A 232 1.60 1.01 20.59
CA GLY A 232 0.21 1.28 20.23
C GLY A 232 -0.30 0.46 19.06
N LEU A 233 0.21 -0.77 18.86
CA LEU A 233 -0.37 -1.73 17.93
C LEU A 233 -1.68 -2.25 18.49
N THR A 234 -2.75 -2.15 17.72
CA THR A 234 -4.09 -2.64 18.08
C THR A 234 -4.59 -3.59 17.00
N LEU A 235 -4.95 -4.82 17.39
CA LEU A 235 -5.56 -5.82 16.51
C LEU A 235 -7.00 -6.07 16.98
N ILE A 236 -7.97 -6.00 16.07
CA ILE A 236 -9.39 -6.15 16.35
C ILE A 236 -9.99 -7.20 15.43
N ASN A 237 -10.63 -8.23 15.95
CA ASN A 237 -11.21 -9.32 15.18
C ASN A 237 -10.20 -9.96 14.20
N CYS A 238 -8.95 -10.12 14.60
CA CYS A 238 -7.91 -10.63 13.72
C CYS A 238 -7.55 -12.07 14.03
N ASP A 239 -7.20 -12.83 12.98
CA ASP A 239 -6.52 -14.11 13.09
C ASP A 239 -5.00 -13.87 12.99
N ILE A 240 -4.28 -14.19 14.06
CA ILE A 240 -2.83 -14.01 14.20
C ILE A 240 -2.17 -15.39 14.13
N ILE A 241 -1.30 -15.62 13.16
CA ILE A 241 -0.74 -16.95 12.89
C ILE A 241 0.78 -16.87 12.84
N GLY A 242 1.46 -17.70 13.62
CA GLY A 242 2.92 -17.86 13.56
C GLY A 242 3.64 -17.68 14.88
N THR A 243 4.93 -17.98 14.89
CA THR A 243 5.78 -18.06 16.07
C THR A 243 6.22 -16.71 16.61
N GLN A 244 6.42 -16.62 17.92
CA GLN A 244 6.95 -15.48 18.67
C GLN A 244 6.33 -14.13 18.31
N PRO A 245 4.98 -14.04 18.23
CA PRO A 245 4.34 -12.79 17.89
C PRO A 245 4.31 -11.84 19.09
N LEU A 246 4.31 -10.54 18.79
CA LEU A 246 3.94 -9.47 19.71
C LEU A 246 4.87 -9.35 20.93
N CYS A 247 6.16 -9.57 20.72
CA CYS A 247 7.18 -9.43 21.76
C CYS A 247 7.72 -7.99 21.82
N TYR A 248 8.12 -7.55 23.03
CA TYR A 248 8.69 -6.23 23.30
C TYR A 248 7.78 -5.04 22.98
N CYS A 249 6.48 -5.27 22.86
CA CYS A 249 5.48 -4.24 22.52
C CYS A 249 5.19 -3.31 23.71
N LYS A 250 4.82 -2.07 23.40
CA LYS A 250 4.24 -1.12 24.36
C LYS A 250 2.80 -0.80 23.95
N ASN A 251 1.92 -0.66 24.95
CA ASN A 251 0.51 -0.31 24.71
C ASN A 251 -0.17 -1.21 23.66
N LEU A 252 0.15 -2.50 23.68
CA LEU A 252 -0.42 -3.50 22.79
C LEU A 252 -1.86 -3.82 23.16
N LYS A 253 -2.76 -3.88 22.17
CA LYS A 253 -4.15 -4.26 22.38
C LYS A 253 -4.60 -5.32 21.40
N LEU A 254 -5.21 -6.39 21.90
CA LEU A 254 -5.92 -7.39 21.13
C LEU A 254 -7.38 -7.39 21.59
N ILE A 255 -8.31 -7.27 20.65
CA ILE A 255 -9.75 -7.27 20.92
C ILE A 255 -10.39 -8.34 20.07
N ASN A 256 -10.96 -9.38 20.70
CA ASN A 256 -11.66 -10.47 20.02
C ASN A 256 -10.80 -11.13 18.93
N CYS A 257 -9.51 -11.36 19.20
CA CYS A 257 -8.58 -11.97 18.26
C CYS A 257 -8.49 -13.50 18.46
N ARG A 258 -8.02 -14.20 17.44
CA ARG A 258 -7.57 -15.59 17.52
C ARG A 258 -6.07 -15.68 17.30
N MET A 259 -5.45 -16.65 17.96
CA MET A 259 -4.00 -16.88 17.80
C MET A 259 -3.79 -18.35 17.48
N GLU A 260 -3.17 -18.64 16.32
CA GLU A 260 -2.95 -20.02 15.85
C GLU A 260 -1.45 -20.28 15.64
N GLY A 261 -0.96 -21.38 16.22
CA GLY A 261 0.45 -21.73 16.11
C GLY A 261 1.39 -20.70 16.78
N THR A 262 0.90 -19.98 17.79
CA THR A 262 1.60 -18.87 18.43
C THR A 262 2.25 -19.32 19.73
N ASP A 263 3.54 -19.62 19.67
CA ASP A 263 4.37 -19.91 20.84
C ASP A 263 5.20 -18.71 21.27
N LEU A 264 5.70 -18.72 22.49
CA LEU A 264 6.54 -17.67 23.08
C LEU A 264 5.97 -16.25 22.91
N SER A 265 4.64 -16.14 22.94
CA SER A 265 3.91 -14.89 22.67
C SER A 265 4.07 -13.88 23.78
N PHE A 266 4.04 -12.59 23.43
CA PHE A 266 3.99 -11.43 24.33
C PHE A 266 5.24 -11.22 25.21
N GLU A 267 6.37 -11.82 24.88
CA GLU A 267 7.57 -11.68 25.71
C GLU A 267 7.94 -10.21 25.91
N TYR A 268 8.08 -9.78 27.18
CA TYR A 268 8.38 -8.41 27.61
C TYR A 268 7.44 -7.31 27.09
N SER A 269 6.19 -7.66 26.79
CA SER A 269 5.19 -6.71 26.29
C SER A 269 4.28 -6.16 27.37
N ASP A 270 3.87 -4.87 27.24
CA ASP A 270 2.72 -4.31 27.93
C ASP A 270 1.48 -4.59 27.10
N VAL A 271 0.56 -5.44 27.57
CA VAL A 271 -0.51 -6.00 26.76
C VAL A 271 -1.85 -6.03 27.48
N GLU A 272 -2.90 -5.62 26.75
CA GLU A 272 -4.29 -5.90 27.09
C GLU A 272 -4.87 -6.74 25.95
N ALA A 273 -5.05 -8.03 26.17
CA ALA A 273 -5.46 -8.98 25.14
C ALA A 273 -6.72 -9.74 25.53
N ASP A 274 -7.66 -9.81 24.59
CA ASP A 274 -8.82 -10.70 24.56
C ASP A 274 -8.68 -11.64 23.37
N VAL A 275 -8.29 -12.90 23.66
CA VAL A 275 -8.00 -13.93 22.68
C VAL A 275 -8.99 -15.06 22.78
N GLN A 276 -9.63 -15.42 21.69
CA GLN A 276 -10.48 -16.58 21.58
C GLN A 276 -9.67 -17.82 21.14
N GLY A 277 -9.97 -18.97 21.72
CA GLY A 277 -9.31 -20.23 21.39
C GLY A 277 -8.05 -20.48 22.21
N HIS A 278 -7.05 -21.09 21.58
CA HIS A 278 -5.86 -21.63 22.24
C HIS A 278 -4.58 -20.90 21.84
N ILE A 279 -3.81 -20.47 22.83
CA ILE A 279 -2.43 -19.95 22.65
C ILE A 279 -1.45 -21.06 23.03
N LEU A 280 -0.48 -21.41 22.18
CA LEU A 280 0.50 -22.46 22.49
C LEU A 280 1.34 -22.13 23.72
N SER A 281 1.93 -20.94 23.76
CA SER A 281 2.60 -20.49 24.97
C SER A 281 2.66 -18.96 25.08
N VAL A 282 2.65 -18.47 26.32
CA VAL A 282 2.85 -17.09 26.73
C VAL A 282 4.14 -17.01 27.52
N LYS A 283 5.06 -16.11 27.16
CA LYS A 283 6.36 -15.99 27.84
C LYS A 283 6.54 -14.60 28.43
N ASN A 284 6.83 -14.56 29.74
CA ASN A 284 7.28 -13.36 30.47
C ASN A 284 6.58 -12.05 30.06
N PRO A 285 5.22 -11.94 30.02
CA PRO A 285 4.56 -10.68 29.72
C PRO A 285 4.90 -9.64 30.78
N ARG A 286 5.33 -8.43 30.35
CA ARG A 286 5.84 -7.40 31.26
C ARG A 286 4.74 -6.85 32.15
N SER A 287 3.60 -6.46 31.58
CA SER A 287 2.47 -5.92 32.33
C SER A 287 1.15 -6.08 31.60
N GLY A 288 0.03 -5.82 32.30
CA GLY A 288 -1.31 -5.88 31.75
C GLY A 288 -1.95 -7.27 31.86
N ARG A 289 -2.91 -7.59 30.99
CA ARG A 289 -3.71 -8.81 31.08
C ARG A 289 -3.87 -9.50 29.73
N ILE A 290 -3.78 -10.82 29.76
CA ILE A 290 -4.07 -11.69 28.62
C ILE A 290 -5.22 -12.62 29.02
N ILE A 291 -6.39 -12.42 28.42
CA ILE A 291 -7.58 -13.25 28.64
C ILE A 291 -7.68 -14.21 27.47
N ALA A 292 -7.68 -15.53 27.73
CA ALA A 292 -7.78 -16.56 26.68
C ALA A 292 -8.69 -17.71 27.12
N ASP A 293 -9.19 -18.49 26.15
CA ASP A 293 -9.97 -19.71 26.46
C ASP A 293 -9.04 -20.80 27.00
N SER A 294 -7.83 -20.92 26.45
CA SER A 294 -6.80 -21.83 26.97
C SER A 294 -5.40 -21.39 26.57
N VAL A 295 -4.42 -21.76 27.39
CA VAL A 295 -2.97 -21.55 27.13
C VAL A 295 -2.26 -22.86 27.43
N GLY A 296 -1.44 -23.34 26.49
CA GLY A 296 -0.68 -24.59 26.65
C GLY A 296 0.41 -24.47 27.70
N GLU A 297 1.21 -23.40 27.64
CA GLU A 297 2.28 -23.17 28.62
C GLU A 297 2.40 -21.68 28.98
N ILE A 298 2.61 -21.41 30.27
CA ILE A 298 2.90 -20.07 30.78
C ILE A 298 4.32 -20.08 31.33
N ILE A 299 5.25 -19.50 30.59
CA ILE A 299 6.67 -19.48 30.87
C ILE A 299 7.01 -18.23 31.70
N ARG A 300 7.58 -18.44 32.90
CA ARG A 300 7.99 -17.38 33.85
C ARG A 300 9.47 -17.52 34.23
N GLU A 301 10.25 -18.13 33.37
CA GLU A 301 11.65 -18.44 33.58
C GLU A 301 12.55 -17.50 32.77
N ASP A 302 13.79 -17.35 33.21
CA ASP A 302 14.85 -16.59 32.55
C ASP A 302 14.49 -15.12 32.22
N ALA A 303 13.59 -14.51 33.00
CA ALA A 303 13.23 -13.12 32.83
C ALA A 303 14.38 -12.20 33.25
N VAL A 304 14.78 -11.29 32.35
CA VAL A 304 15.82 -10.27 32.61
C VAL A 304 15.26 -8.97 33.18
N MET A 305 13.95 -8.89 33.38
CA MET A 305 13.23 -7.77 33.99
C MET A 305 12.00 -8.25 34.74
N ASP A 306 11.39 -7.38 35.53
CA ASP A 306 10.15 -7.68 36.23
C ASP A 306 9.01 -7.90 35.22
N CYS A 307 8.34 -9.06 35.34
CA CYS A 307 7.24 -9.47 34.47
C CYS A 307 6.00 -9.78 35.33
N THR A 308 5.10 -8.82 35.40
CA THR A 308 3.89 -8.86 36.24
C THR A 308 2.58 -9.06 35.45
N GLY A 309 2.67 -9.18 34.13
CA GLY A 309 1.50 -9.37 33.27
C GLY A 309 0.73 -10.64 33.65
N GLU A 310 -0.59 -10.56 33.72
CA GLU A 310 -1.47 -11.62 34.15
C GLU A 310 -1.99 -12.44 32.97
N VAL A 311 -2.10 -13.75 33.14
CA VAL A 311 -2.78 -14.64 32.19
C VAL A 311 -4.03 -15.18 32.89
N ILE A 312 -5.18 -14.87 32.31
CA ILE A 312 -6.51 -15.22 32.85
C ILE A 312 -7.20 -16.17 31.88
N LEU A 313 -7.50 -17.37 32.35
CA LEU A 313 -8.30 -18.32 31.55
C LEU A 313 -9.78 -18.04 31.79
N ARG A 314 -10.56 -18.03 30.71
CA ARG A 314 -12.02 -17.95 30.83
C ARG A 314 -12.56 -19.24 31.45
N ASP A 315 -13.47 -19.09 32.39
CA ASP A 315 -14.18 -20.23 32.91
C ASP A 315 -14.93 -20.92 31.75
N SER A 316 -14.63 -22.17 31.54
CA SER A 316 -15.43 -23.00 30.63
C SER A 316 -16.86 -22.98 31.14
N ALA A 317 -17.76 -22.26 30.51
CA ALA A 317 -19.17 -22.32 30.86
C ALA A 317 -19.59 -23.79 30.72
N ARG A 318 -19.87 -24.42 31.89
CA ARG A 318 -20.37 -25.79 31.99
C ARG A 318 -21.76 -25.89 31.41
#